data_0e00cb2c757e45c8e3af49ffef7db397
#
_entry.id   0e00cb2c757e45c8e3af49ffef7db397
#
_cell.length_a   1.000
_cell.length_b   1.000
_cell.length_c   1.000
_cell.angle_alpha   90.00
_cell.angle_beta   90.00
_cell.angle_gamma   90.00
#
_symmetry.space_group_name_H-M   'P 1'
#
loop_
_entity.id
_entity.type
_entity.pdbx_description
1 polymer ?
#
loop_
_entity_poly.entity_id
_entity_poly.type
_entity_poly.pdbx_seq_one_letter_code
_entity_poly.pdbx_strand_id
1 'polypeptide(L)'
;MKRVLFFFLLILSIHFINAQPLSQRLDALLHEEVLKTSEVGIAVFDLTAGESVYRYQDDKLYRPASVEKIITSVTALVQLGADYTMDTGLRYRGKIEND
;
A
#
# COMPACT_ATOMS: atom_id res chain seq x y z
N MET A 1 -22.36 -8.67 46.81
CA MET A 1 -23.20 -8.52 45.60
C MET A 1 -22.75 -7.33 44.70
N LYS A 2 -22.59 -6.09 45.21
CA LYS A 2 -22.19 -4.92 44.38
C LYS A 2 -20.84 -5.06 43.69
N ARG A 3 -19.85 -5.69 44.33
CA ARG A 3 -18.50 -5.91 43.74
C ARG A 3 -18.53 -6.93 42.58
N VAL A 4 -19.32 -7.97 42.67
CA VAL A 4 -19.50 -9.00 41.66
C VAL A 4 -20.21 -8.42 40.41
N LEU A 5 -21.23 -7.58 40.65
CA LEU A 5 -21.95 -6.89 39.58
C LEU A 5 -21.04 -5.91 38.82
N PHE A 6 -20.12 -5.22 39.52
CA PHE A 6 -19.14 -4.30 38.92
C PHE A 6 -18.14 -5.07 38.01
N PHE A 7 -17.65 -6.23 38.47
CA PHE A 7 -16.76 -7.07 37.64
C PHE A 7 -17.50 -7.63 36.42
N PHE A 8 -18.76 -7.99 36.56
CA PHE A 8 -19.57 -8.49 35.43
C PHE A 8 -19.84 -7.41 34.39
N LEU A 9 -20.09 -6.17 34.82
CA LEU A 9 -20.19 -4.98 33.93
C LEU A 9 -18.88 -4.66 33.22
N LEU A 10 -17.74 -4.81 33.91
CA LEU A 10 -16.42 -4.55 33.34
C LEU A 10 -16.04 -5.61 32.27
N ILE A 11 -16.41 -6.86 32.49
CA ILE A 11 -16.21 -7.94 31.51
C ILE A 11 -17.15 -7.75 30.30
N LEU A 12 -18.37 -7.29 30.52
CA LEU A 12 -19.33 -7.02 29.42
C LEU A 12 -18.86 -5.87 28.51
N SER A 13 -18.14 -4.87 29.06
CA SER A 13 -17.64 -3.73 28.28
C SER A 13 -16.47 -4.07 27.35
N ILE A 14 -15.74 -5.16 27.60
CA ILE A 14 -14.61 -5.59 26.76
C ILE A 14 -15.08 -6.17 25.41
N HIS A 15 -16.32 -6.59 25.29
CA HIS A 15 -16.86 -7.21 24.07
C HIS A 15 -17.26 -6.22 22.97
N PHE A 16 -17.16 -4.90 23.21
CA PHE A 16 -17.55 -3.88 22.23
C PHE A 16 -16.42 -3.26 21.44
N ILE A 17 -15.17 -3.75 21.59
CA ILE A 17 -14.06 -3.30 20.74
C ILE A 17 -14.07 -4.18 19.46
N ASN A 18 -15.08 -3.98 18.63
CA ASN A 18 -15.08 -4.51 17.27
C ASN A 18 -14.29 -3.55 16.40
N ALA A 19 -12.99 -3.82 16.19
CA ALA A 19 -12.27 -3.19 15.10
C ALA A 19 -13.00 -3.56 13.80
N GLN A 20 -13.47 -2.56 13.06
CA GLN A 20 -14.12 -2.80 11.77
C GLN A 20 -13.18 -3.59 10.86
N PRO A 21 -13.65 -4.66 10.20
CA PRO A 21 -12.85 -5.39 9.23
C PRO A 21 -12.29 -4.44 8.17
N LEU A 22 -11.10 -4.75 7.67
CA LEU A 22 -10.45 -3.95 6.63
C LEU A 22 -11.37 -3.72 5.42
N SER A 23 -12.12 -4.74 5.02
CA SER A 23 -13.08 -4.66 3.93
C SER A 23 -14.11 -3.56 4.12
N GLN A 24 -14.74 -3.48 5.30
CA GLN A 24 -15.74 -2.43 5.59
C GLN A 24 -15.13 -1.02 5.56
N ARG A 25 -13.89 -0.87 6.01
CA ARG A 25 -13.18 0.41 5.96
C ARG A 25 -12.85 0.82 4.53
N LEU A 26 -12.46 -0.14 3.69
CA LEU A 26 -12.19 0.10 2.27
C LEU A 26 -13.48 0.42 1.51
N ASP A 27 -14.57 -0.30 1.79
CA ASP A 27 -15.87 -0.01 1.21
C ASP A 27 -16.36 1.41 1.58
N ALA A 28 -16.16 1.83 2.83
CA ALA A 28 -16.49 3.19 3.26
C ALA A 28 -15.69 4.26 2.49
N LEU A 29 -14.39 4.03 2.24
CA LEU A 29 -13.56 4.94 1.45
C LEU A 29 -14.07 5.11 0.02
N LEU A 30 -14.59 4.04 -0.61
CA LEU A 30 -15.12 4.12 -1.97
C LEU A 30 -16.34 5.05 -2.10
N HIS A 31 -17.02 5.34 -0.99
CA HIS A 31 -18.17 6.24 -0.94
C HIS A 31 -17.79 7.70 -0.63
N GLU A 32 -16.49 7.98 -0.40
CA GLU A 32 -16.01 9.35 -0.19
C GLU A 32 -16.22 10.22 -1.42
N GLU A 33 -16.56 11.49 -1.19
CA GLU A 33 -16.91 12.44 -2.25
C GLU A 33 -15.82 12.56 -3.33
N VAL A 34 -14.56 12.56 -2.92
CA VAL A 34 -13.39 12.67 -3.81
C VAL A 34 -13.29 11.51 -4.80
N LEU A 35 -13.80 10.34 -4.46
CA LEU A 35 -13.74 9.14 -5.30
C LEU A 35 -14.97 8.96 -6.21
N LYS A 36 -16.06 9.71 -6.00
CA LYS A 36 -17.29 9.57 -6.79
C LYS A 36 -17.10 9.86 -8.29
N THR A 37 -16.16 10.71 -8.63
CA THR A 37 -15.84 11.08 -10.02
C THR A 37 -14.60 10.36 -10.56
N SER A 38 -14.06 9.42 -9.79
CA SER A 38 -12.84 8.70 -10.12
C SER A 38 -13.13 7.23 -10.46
N GLU A 39 -12.34 6.67 -11.35
CA GLU A 39 -12.30 5.22 -11.54
C GLU A 39 -11.32 4.61 -10.55
N VAL A 40 -11.80 3.69 -9.73
CA VAL A 40 -11.00 3.07 -8.67
C VAL A 40 -10.98 1.56 -8.86
N GLY A 41 -9.79 0.96 -8.76
CA GLY A 41 -9.58 -0.46 -8.63
C GLY A 41 -8.71 -0.72 -7.41
N ILE A 42 -9.06 -1.71 -6.61
CA ILE A 42 -8.31 -2.07 -5.40
C ILE A 42 -8.11 -3.58 -5.39
N ALA A 43 -6.85 -4.01 -5.21
CA ALA A 43 -6.48 -5.38 -4.90
C ALA A 43 -5.54 -5.38 -3.70
N VAL A 44 -5.94 -6.08 -2.64
CA VAL A 44 -5.12 -6.27 -1.44
C VAL A 44 -4.86 -7.75 -1.27
N PHE A 45 -3.59 -8.11 -1.17
CA PHE A 45 -3.14 -9.48 -1.06
C PHE A 45 -2.30 -9.66 0.21
N ASP A 46 -2.59 -10.69 0.99
CA ASP A 46 -1.77 -11.08 2.15
C ASP A 46 -0.65 -12.00 1.67
N LEU A 47 0.58 -11.50 1.67
CA LEU A 47 1.76 -12.26 1.26
C LEU A 47 2.11 -13.38 2.25
N THR A 48 1.69 -13.27 3.51
CA THR A 48 1.97 -14.28 4.54
C THR A 48 0.99 -15.43 4.43
N ALA A 49 -0.31 -15.13 4.30
CA ALA A 49 -1.35 -16.12 4.12
C ALA A 49 -1.45 -16.65 2.68
N GLY A 50 -0.89 -15.92 1.71
CA GLY A 50 -0.95 -16.28 0.30
C GLY A 50 -2.34 -16.14 -0.32
N GLU A 51 -3.16 -15.21 0.21
CA GLU A 51 -4.55 -15.06 -0.22
C GLU A 51 -4.96 -13.60 -0.45
N SER A 52 -6.01 -13.43 -1.25
CA SER A 52 -6.59 -12.11 -1.50
C SER A 52 -7.48 -11.70 -0.33
N VAL A 53 -7.18 -10.56 0.27
CA VAL A 53 -7.94 -9.99 1.40
C VAL A 53 -9.08 -9.11 0.93
N TYR A 54 -8.89 -8.37 -0.17
CA TYR A 54 -9.89 -7.46 -0.70
C TYR A 54 -9.71 -7.25 -2.20
N ARG A 55 -10.83 -7.21 -2.94
CA ARG A 55 -10.86 -6.97 -4.37
C ARG A 55 -12.03 -6.08 -4.73
N TYR A 56 -11.77 -5.03 -5.51
CA TYR A 56 -12.78 -4.14 -6.05
C TYR A 56 -12.38 -3.67 -7.44
N GLN A 57 -13.13 -4.04 -8.46
CA GLN A 57 -12.88 -3.72 -9.88
C GLN A 57 -11.40 -3.94 -10.30
N ASP A 58 -10.73 -4.90 -9.73
CA ASP A 58 -9.30 -5.16 -9.92
C ASP A 58 -8.97 -5.86 -11.25
N ASP A 59 -9.99 -6.36 -11.95
CA ASP A 59 -9.92 -6.94 -13.30
C ASP A 59 -10.16 -5.89 -14.42
N LYS A 60 -10.53 -4.66 -14.05
CA LYS A 60 -10.76 -3.58 -15.00
C LYS A 60 -9.45 -3.00 -15.53
N LEU A 61 -9.43 -2.64 -16.81
CA LEU A 61 -8.27 -1.98 -17.42
C LEU A 61 -8.21 -0.51 -17.01
N TYR A 62 -7.09 -0.12 -16.43
CA TYR A 62 -6.79 1.26 -16.03
C TYR A 62 -5.57 1.80 -16.80
N ARG A 63 -5.47 3.13 -16.88
CA ARG A 63 -4.26 3.78 -17.37
C ARG A 63 -3.21 3.75 -16.26
N PRO A 64 -2.07 3.05 -16.44
CA PRO A 64 -1.11 2.87 -15.35
C PRO A 64 -0.36 4.15 -14.98
N ALA A 65 -0.23 5.09 -15.91
CA ALA A 65 0.59 6.30 -15.71
C ALA A 65 1.96 5.95 -15.06
N SER A 66 2.40 6.75 -14.02
CA SER A 66 3.70 6.47 -13.36
C SER A 66 3.76 5.16 -12.59
N VAL A 67 2.62 4.47 -12.37
CA VAL A 67 2.60 3.14 -11.73
C VAL A 67 3.30 2.10 -12.61
N GLU A 68 3.36 2.31 -13.92
CA GLU A 68 4.12 1.48 -14.86
C GLU A 68 5.62 1.37 -14.50
N LYS A 69 6.17 2.35 -13.79
CA LYS A 69 7.56 2.29 -13.30
C LYS A 69 7.82 1.13 -12.35
N ILE A 70 6.80 0.59 -11.69
CA ILE A 70 6.92 -0.60 -10.85
C ILE A 70 7.40 -1.77 -11.71
N ILE A 71 6.80 -1.97 -12.89
CA ILE A 71 7.19 -3.04 -13.83
C ILE A 71 8.64 -2.86 -14.26
N THR A 72 9.01 -1.63 -14.66
CA THR A 72 10.39 -1.31 -15.06
C THR A 72 11.37 -1.57 -13.92
N SER A 73 11.03 -1.16 -12.70
CA SER A 73 11.90 -1.34 -11.52
C SER A 73 12.06 -2.81 -11.15
N VAL A 74 10.98 -3.59 -11.17
CA VAL A 74 11.04 -5.04 -10.91
C VAL A 74 11.87 -5.74 -11.98
N THR A 75 11.69 -5.37 -13.26
CA THR A 75 12.48 -5.93 -14.36
C THR A 75 13.96 -5.61 -14.18
N ALA A 76 14.29 -4.36 -13.85
CA ALA A 76 15.66 -3.96 -13.58
C ALA A 76 16.27 -4.75 -12.41
N LEU A 77 15.53 -4.89 -11.31
CA LEU A 77 15.98 -5.65 -10.15
C LEU A 77 16.25 -7.13 -10.49
N VAL A 78 15.38 -7.76 -11.28
CA VAL A 78 15.55 -9.16 -11.71
C VAL A 78 16.71 -9.33 -12.67
N GLN A 79 16.91 -8.39 -13.61
CA GLN A 79 17.93 -8.49 -14.65
C GLN A 79 19.33 -8.03 -14.18
N LEU A 80 19.40 -6.99 -13.37
CA LEU A 80 20.64 -6.36 -12.97
C LEU A 80 21.09 -6.74 -11.56
N GLY A 81 20.16 -7.20 -10.73
CA GLY A 81 20.39 -7.50 -9.31
C GLY A 81 20.24 -6.27 -8.41
N ALA A 82 20.14 -6.54 -7.09
CA ALA A 82 19.95 -5.50 -6.08
C ALA A 82 21.20 -4.62 -5.87
N ASP A 83 22.38 -5.16 -6.18
CA ASP A 83 23.66 -4.48 -5.98
C ASP A 83 24.10 -3.65 -7.19
N TYR A 84 23.26 -3.56 -8.23
CA TYR A 84 23.57 -2.78 -9.42
C TYR A 84 23.63 -1.30 -9.11
N THR A 85 24.72 -0.64 -9.49
CA THR A 85 24.95 0.79 -9.33
C THR A 85 25.07 1.49 -10.68
N MET A 86 24.58 2.72 -10.75
CA MET A 86 24.77 3.59 -11.90
C MET A 86 25.81 4.64 -11.55
N ASP A 87 26.92 4.66 -12.31
CA ASP A 87 27.97 5.66 -12.14
C ASP A 87 27.70 6.88 -13.01
N THR A 88 27.65 8.05 -12.39
CA THR A 88 27.58 9.33 -13.12
C THR A 88 28.89 10.10 -12.92
N GLY A 89 29.60 10.33 -14.00
CA GLY A 89 30.88 11.05 -13.99
C GLY A 89 30.83 12.33 -14.79
N LEU A 90 31.39 13.41 -14.24
CA LEU A 90 31.66 14.62 -14.96
C LEU A 90 33.07 14.54 -15.55
N ARG A 91 33.18 14.71 -16.86
CA ARG A 91 34.47 14.65 -17.57
C ARG A 91 34.74 16.00 -18.22
N TYR A 92 36.02 16.43 -18.24
CA TYR A 92 36.46 17.60 -18.95
C TYR A 92 37.59 17.23 -19.92
N ARG A 93 37.77 18.05 -20.91
CA ARG A 93 38.88 17.95 -21.88
C ARG A 93 39.67 19.25 -21.85
N GLY A 94 40.98 19.16 -21.59
CA GLY A 94 41.89 20.31 -21.47
C GLY A 94 42.66 20.30 -20.15
N LYS A 95 43.33 21.43 -19.86
CA LYS A 95 44.04 21.66 -18.58
C LYS A 95 43.12 22.44 -17.65
N ILE A 96 43.10 22.09 -16.38
CA ILE A 96 42.52 22.93 -15.33
C ILE A 96 43.66 23.84 -14.87
N GLU A 97 43.52 25.13 -15.08
CA GLU A 97 44.41 26.14 -14.53
C GLU A 97 43.75 26.67 -13.26
N ASN A 98 44.45 26.53 -12.13
CA ASN A 98 43.99 27.11 -10.89
C ASN A 98 44.44 28.56 -10.87
N ASP A 99 43.51 29.51 -10.84
CA ASP A 99 43.75 30.91 -10.56
C ASP A 99 44.09 31.12 -9.09
#